data_8b276254c1b0916d78dfe95b22860f7b
#
_entry.id   8b276254c1b0916d78dfe95b22860f7b
#
_cell.length_a   1.000
_cell.length_b   1.000
_cell.length_c   1.000
_cell.angle_alpha   90.00
_cell.angle_beta   90.00
_cell.angle_gamma   90.00
#
_symmetry.space_group_name_H-M   'P 1'
#
loop_
_entity.id
_entity.type
_entity.pdbx_description
1 polymer ?
#
loop_
_entity_poly.entity_id
_entity_poly.type
_entity_poly.pdbx_seq_one_letter_code
_entity_poly.pdbx_strand_id
1 'polypeptide(L)'
;MKKELKKSRALTAWTVIVAVVCMVPMLASCQKPLPTPEGKPLDRVQLMTATGELATVEYTVSKIIKAKDCTWWKIGEKRVLFKCNAYLQAGVDMGSYDDSKTRIDSSVMAITVTLPKVKILSCRMPFEEIRLVENEATGFRHQFSAEERQLLLQQGEQSILADVDSGKYAILADAERNTRIFFERMLTRLGYKSVTIKFEK
;
A
#
# COMPACT_ATOMS: atom_id res chain seq x y z
N MET A 1 21.86 80.42 8.90
CA MET A 1 21.02 79.29 9.35
C MET A 1 20.34 78.50 8.21
N LYS A 2 20.13 78.98 6.99
CA LYS A 2 19.45 78.23 5.89
C LYS A 2 20.37 77.24 5.12
N LYS A 3 21.69 77.38 5.17
CA LYS A 3 22.64 76.48 4.43
C LYS A 3 22.87 75.15 5.13
N GLU A 4 22.81 75.07 6.47
CA GLU A 4 23.05 73.86 7.23
C GLU A 4 21.84 72.85 7.14
N LEU A 5 20.59 73.35 7.10
CA LEU A 5 19.44 72.53 6.96
C LEU A 5 19.37 71.81 5.59
N LYS A 6 19.94 72.45 4.53
CA LYS A 6 19.92 71.85 3.18
C LYS A 6 20.92 70.74 3.01
N LYS A 7 22.03 70.77 3.75
CA LYS A 7 23.09 69.75 3.77
C LYS A 7 22.68 68.51 4.57
N SER A 8 21.96 68.70 5.67
CA SER A 8 21.40 67.59 6.47
C SER A 8 20.34 66.82 5.69
N ARG A 9 19.46 67.49 4.96
CA ARG A 9 18.39 66.81 4.16
C ARG A 9 18.94 66.04 2.95
N ALA A 10 20.07 66.49 2.40
CA ALA A 10 20.74 65.78 1.27
C ALA A 10 21.47 64.52 1.79
N LEU A 11 22.06 64.53 2.98
CA LEU A 11 22.70 63.35 3.58
C LEU A 11 21.67 62.27 3.97
N THR A 12 20.53 62.69 4.54
CA THR A 12 19.46 61.73 4.94
C THR A 12 18.78 61.12 3.72
N ALA A 13 18.59 61.90 2.62
CA ALA A 13 18.07 61.35 1.37
C ALA A 13 19.01 60.32 0.73
N TRP A 14 20.31 60.56 0.82
CA TRP A 14 21.30 59.63 0.22
C TRP A 14 21.48 58.34 1.01
N THR A 15 21.37 58.38 2.35
CA THR A 15 21.38 57.21 3.21
C THR A 15 20.15 56.34 3.04
N VAL A 16 18.97 56.92 2.75
CA VAL A 16 17.75 56.18 2.49
C VAL A 16 17.82 55.50 1.10
N ILE A 17 18.38 56.17 0.08
CA ILE A 17 18.58 55.61 -1.27
C ILE A 17 19.57 54.44 -1.24
N VAL A 18 20.68 54.57 -0.48
CA VAL A 18 21.66 53.46 -0.35
C VAL A 18 21.07 52.30 0.42
N ALA A 19 20.27 52.52 1.44
CA ALA A 19 19.56 51.45 2.19
C ALA A 19 18.53 50.70 1.31
N VAL A 20 17.80 51.40 0.45
CA VAL A 20 16.82 50.79 -0.47
C VAL A 20 17.53 50.00 -1.58
N VAL A 21 18.66 50.50 -2.12
CA VAL A 21 19.44 49.79 -3.14
C VAL A 21 20.11 48.52 -2.59
N CYS A 22 20.51 48.50 -1.33
CA CYS A 22 21.05 47.28 -0.66
C CYS A 22 19.98 46.24 -0.31
N MET A 23 18.68 46.60 -0.19
CA MET A 23 17.62 45.65 0.11
C MET A 23 17.10 44.87 -1.13
N VAL A 24 17.28 45.40 -2.33
CA VAL A 24 16.78 44.77 -3.55
C VAL A 24 17.48 43.43 -3.93
N PRO A 25 18.80 43.23 -3.68
CA PRO A 25 19.39 41.93 -4.01
C PRO A 25 19.07 40.79 -3.06
N MET A 26 18.44 41.02 -1.90
CA MET A 26 18.08 39.94 -0.99
C MET A 26 16.78 39.20 -1.38
N LEU A 27 15.96 39.76 -2.27
CA LEU A 27 14.72 39.11 -2.72
C LEU A 27 14.93 38.28 -4.02
N ALA A 28 16.12 38.32 -4.62
CA ALA A 28 16.46 37.54 -5.81
C ALA A 28 17.21 36.24 -5.51
N SER A 29 17.31 35.86 -4.23
CA SER A 29 17.98 34.62 -3.82
C SER A 29 17.01 33.47 -3.65
N CYS A 30 17.30 32.45 -4.42
CA CYS A 30 16.77 31.06 -4.26
C CYS A 30 15.42 30.73 -4.84
N GLN A 31 15.23 30.91 -6.13
CA GLN A 31 14.63 29.84 -6.89
C GLN A 31 15.78 29.06 -7.59
N LYS A 32 16.43 28.17 -6.84
CA LYS A 32 17.13 27.06 -7.49
C LYS A 32 16.06 26.29 -8.22
N PRO A 33 16.09 26.16 -9.56
CA PRO A 33 15.21 25.24 -10.25
C PRO A 33 15.45 23.87 -9.58
N LEU A 34 14.37 23.22 -9.13
CA LEU A 34 14.46 21.81 -8.74
C LEU A 34 15.24 21.11 -9.85
N PRO A 35 16.28 20.33 -9.54
CA PRO A 35 16.96 19.56 -10.56
C PRO A 35 15.88 18.68 -11.21
N THR A 36 15.57 18.99 -12.47
CA THR A 36 14.83 18.08 -13.34
C THR A 36 15.63 16.79 -13.30
N PRO A 37 15.06 15.65 -12.87
CA PRO A 37 15.82 14.41 -12.86
C PRO A 37 16.07 13.99 -14.31
N GLU A 38 17.19 14.47 -14.88
CA GLU A 38 17.80 13.86 -16.05
C GLU A 38 18.47 12.53 -15.61
N GLY A 39 17.69 11.68 -14.93
CA GLY A 39 18.08 10.32 -14.61
C GLY A 39 18.01 9.48 -15.88
N LYS A 40 19.09 8.79 -16.22
CA LYS A 40 19.09 7.75 -17.25
C LYS A 40 17.94 6.79 -16.99
N PRO A 41 17.25 6.23 -18.02
CA PRO A 41 16.13 5.29 -17.86
C PRO A 41 16.44 4.12 -16.92
N LEU A 42 17.72 3.72 -16.78
CA LEU A 42 18.17 2.61 -15.92
C LEU A 42 17.98 2.91 -14.41
N ASP A 43 18.22 4.15 -13.97
CA ASP A 43 18.10 4.53 -12.54
C ASP A 43 16.63 4.47 -12.06
N ARG A 44 15.70 4.52 -12.99
CA ARG A 44 14.25 4.51 -12.72
C ARG A 44 13.70 3.10 -12.50
N VAL A 45 14.31 2.09 -13.11
CA VAL A 45 13.97 0.69 -12.91
C VAL A 45 14.48 0.21 -11.56
N GLN A 46 15.66 0.66 -11.11
CA GLN A 46 16.20 0.34 -9.79
C GLN A 46 15.32 0.85 -8.63
N LEU A 47 14.58 1.95 -8.83
CA LEU A 47 13.64 2.46 -7.84
C LEU A 47 12.47 1.49 -7.60
N MET A 48 12.11 0.68 -8.58
CA MET A 48 11.02 -0.29 -8.47
C MET A 48 11.40 -1.50 -7.60
N THR A 49 12.68 -1.90 -7.60
CA THR A 49 13.18 -3.02 -6.79
C THR A 49 13.38 -2.67 -5.30
N ALA A 50 13.49 -1.38 -4.97
CA ALA A 50 13.63 -0.93 -3.59
C ALA A 50 12.31 -0.97 -2.79
N THR A 51 11.18 -1.18 -3.46
CA THR A 51 9.87 -1.26 -2.83
C THR A 51 9.58 -2.72 -2.51
N GLY A 52 9.56 -3.13 -1.25
CA GLY A 52 9.24 -4.49 -0.84
C GLY A 52 7.85 -4.94 -1.34
N GLU A 53 6.95 -5.30 -0.46
CA GLU A 53 5.57 -5.63 -0.83
C GLU A 53 4.76 -4.38 -1.21
N LEU A 54 4.05 -4.42 -2.33
CA LEU A 54 3.12 -3.38 -2.78
C LEU A 54 1.69 -3.89 -2.69
N ALA A 55 1.03 -3.59 -1.57
CA ALA A 55 -0.41 -3.83 -1.42
C ALA A 55 -1.21 -2.76 -2.16
N THR A 56 -2.10 -3.18 -3.05
CA THR A 56 -2.91 -2.28 -3.88
C THR A 56 -4.41 -2.38 -3.59
N VAL A 57 -4.82 -3.37 -2.81
CA VAL A 57 -6.20 -3.61 -2.39
C VAL A 57 -6.23 -4.13 -0.96
N GLU A 58 -7.21 -3.67 -0.19
CA GLU A 58 -7.59 -4.22 1.10
C GLU A 58 -9.07 -4.59 1.10
N TYR A 59 -9.38 -5.81 1.53
CA TYR A 59 -10.74 -6.31 1.71
C TYR A 59 -10.99 -6.67 3.17
N THR A 60 -12.19 -6.34 3.66
CA THR A 60 -12.70 -6.85 4.93
C THR A 60 -13.73 -7.93 4.65
N VAL A 61 -13.44 -9.14 5.11
CA VAL A 61 -14.31 -10.31 4.95
C VAL A 61 -14.85 -10.72 6.31
N SER A 62 -16.18 -10.68 6.48
CA SER A 62 -16.83 -11.23 7.68
C SER A 62 -17.14 -12.71 7.46
N LYS A 63 -16.72 -13.57 8.39
CA LYS A 63 -16.96 -15.01 8.36
C LYS A 63 -17.59 -15.50 9.65
N ILE A 64 -18.49 -16.46 9.52
CA ILE A 64 -19.06 -17.21 10.65
C ILE A 64 -18.45 -18.60 10.63
N ILE A 65 -17.71 -18.93 11.68
CA ILE A 65 -17.09 -20.24 11.90
C ILE A 65 -18.01 -21.01 12.83
N LYS A 66 -18.48 -22.17 12.37
CA LYS A 66 -19.37 -23.06 13.13
C LYS A 66 -18.72 -24.41 13.27
N ALA A 67 -18.72 -24.96 14.48
CA ALA A 67 -18.37 -26.34 14.71
C ALA A 67 -19.43 -27.01 15.58
N LYS A 68 -19.72 -28.25 15.22
CA LYS A 68 -20.63 -29.14 15.97
C LYS A 68 -19.95 -30.50 16.10
N ASP A 69 -19.90 -31.01 17.32
CA ASP A 69 -19.42 -32.36 17.58
C ASP A 69 -20.57 -33.20 18.18
N CYS A 70 -21.01 -34.18 17.39
CA CYS A 70 -22.06 -35.11 17.70
C CYS A 70 -21.53 -36.56 17.69
N THR A 71 -20.35 -36.79 18.26
CA THR A 71 -19.73 -38.12 18.29
C THR A 71 -20.68 -39.16 18.89
N TRP A 72 -21.05 -40.21 18.13
CA TRP A 72 -22.14 -41.17 18.43
C TRP A 72 -21.98 -41.96 19.73
N TRP A 73 -20.77 -42.16 20.23
CA TRP A 73 -20.50 -42.87 21.51
C TRP A 73 -20.53 -41.93 22.75
N LYS A 74 -20.72 -40.64 22.56
CA LYS A 74 -20.80 -39.65 23.64
C LYS A 74 -22.20 -39.07 23.69
N ILE A 75 -22.86 -39.21 24.84
CA ILE A 75 -24.21 -38.67 25.03
C ILE A 75 -24.18 -37.16 25.07
N GLY A 76 -24.91 -36.53 24.14
CA GLY A 76 -24.99 -35.08 23.98
C GLY A 76 -24.20 -34.56 22.80
N GLU A 77 -24.27 -33.29 22.58
CA GLU A 77 -23.55 -32.55 21.52
C GLU A 77 -22.91 -31.30 22.07
N LYS A 78 -21.86 -30.84 21.42
CA LYS A 78 -21.26 -29.51 21.68
C LYS A 78 -21.26 -28.68 20.43
N ARG A 79 -21.52 -27.41 20.59
CA ARG A 79 -21.56 -26.39 19.48
C ARG A 79 -20.74 -25.18 19.85
N VAL A 80 -20.13 -24.62 18.86
CA VAL A 80 -19.48 -23.31 18.96
C VAL A 80 -19.73 -22.52 17.69
N LEU A 81 -19.95 -21.22 17.84
CA LEU A 81 -20.12 -20.28 16.76
C LEU A 81 -19.33 -19.03 17.05
N PHE A 82 -18.43 -18.70 16.12
CA PHE A 82 -17.68 -17.45 16.11
C PHE A 82 -18.09 -16.59 14.94
N LYS A 83 -18.21 -15.28 15.18
CA LYS A 83 -18.23 -14.25 14.16
C LYS A 83 -16.89 -13.54 14.18
N CYS A 84 -16.19 -13.49 13.05
CA CYS A 84 -14.89 -12.84 12.92
C CYS A 84 -14.83 -12.02 11.64
N ASN A 85 -14.00 -10.97 11.68
CA ASN A 85 -13.60 -10.20 10.51
C ASN A 85 -12.16 -10.55 10.15
N ALA A 86 -11.90 -10.72 8.86
CA ALA A 86 -10.55 -10.90 8.33
C ALA A 86 -10.23 -9.74 7.39
N TYR A 87 -9.05 -9.18 7.56
CA TYR A 87 -8.51 -8.11 6.73
C TYR A 87 -7.48 -8.72 5.79
N LEU A 88 -7.80 -8.71 4.49
CA LEU A 88 -7.00 -9.27 3.43
C LEU A 88 -6.34 -8.14 2.66
N GLN A 89 -5.02 -8.18 2.53
CA GLN A 89 -4.27 -7.28 1.65
C GLN A 89 -3.72 -8.06 0.48
N ALA A 90 -3.98 -7.59 -0.74
CA ALA A 90 -3.51 -8.19 -1.97
C ALA A 90 -2.69 -7.21 -2.80
N GLY A 91 -1.71 -7.73 -3.52
CA GLY A 91 -0.80 -6.96 -4.34
C GLY A 91 0.33 -7.79 -4.91
N VAL A 92 1.45 -7.14 -5.21
CA VAL A 92 2.65 -7.78 -5.74
C VAL A 92 3.79 -7.70 -4.74
N ASP A 93 4.58 -8.75 -4.68
CA ASP A 93 5.83 -8.80 -3.93
C ASP A 93 6.97 -8.37 -4.86
N MET A 94 7.38 -7.11 -4.73
CA MET A 94 8.45 -6.54 -5.54
C MET A 94 9.84 -7.08 -5.16
N GLY A 95 9.97 -7.74 -4.01
CA GLY A 95 11.22 -8.44 -3.66
C GLY A 95 11.53 -9.61 -4.58
N SER A 96 10.51 -10.15 -5.25
CA SER A 96 10.65 -11.20 -6.28
C SER A 96 10.69 -10.67 -7.71
N TYR A 97 10.74 -9.34 -7.90
CA TYR A 97 10.80 -8.71 -9.21
C TYR A 97 12.15 -8.96 -9.90
N ASP A 98 12.10 -9.33 -11.18
CA ASP A 98 13.25 -9.60 -12.02
C ASP A 98 13.39 -8.51 -13.10
N ASP A 99 14.41 -7.66 -12.94
CA ASP A 99 14.72 -6.55 -13.86
C ASP A 99 14.97 -7.02 -15.29
N SER A 100 15.48 -8.24 -15.48
CA SER A 100 15.77 -8.80 -16.80
C SER A 100 14.52 -8.97 -17.66
N LYS A 101 13.33 -9.02 -17.04
CA LYS A 101 12.03 -9.13 -17.69
C LYS A 101 11.44 -7.79 -18.11
N THR A 102 12.16 -6.68 -17.85
CA THR A 102 11.77 -5.34 -18.30
C THR A 102 12.48 -5.02 -19.62
N ARG A 103 11.70 -4.56 -20.59
CA ARG A 103 12.19 -4.15 -21.91
C ARG A 103 11.92 -2.66 -22.12
N ILE A 104 12.96 -1.92 -22.44
CA ILE A 104 12.90 -0.47 -22.68
C ILE A 104 13.29 -0.22 -24.13
N ASP A 105 12.42 0.47 -24.87
CA ASP A 105 12.74 1.03 -26.18
C ASP A 105 12.84 2.55 -26.07
N SER A 106 14.08 3.02 -26.00
CA SER A 106 14.36 4.44 -25.86
C SER A 106 14.03 5.26 -27.10
N SER A 107 13.97 4.65 -28.28
CA SER A 107 13.70 5.36 -29.55
C SER A 107 12.27 5.89 -29.61
N VAL A 108 11.32 5.14 -29.07
CA VAL A 108 9.88 5.48 -29.04
C VAL A 108 9.38 5.79 -27.62
N MET A 109 10.29 5.82 -26.62
CA MET A 109 9.96 5.99 -25.20
C MET A 109 8.90 4.98 -24.73
N ALA A 110 9.05 3.71 -25.13
CA ALA A 110 8.19 2.63 -24.73
C ALA A 110 8.84 1.74 -23.65
N ILE A 111 8.03 1.24 -22.74
CA ILE A 111 8.46 0.30 -21.71
C ILE A 111 7.46 -0.84 -21.57
N THR A 112 7.97 -2.06 -21.48
CA THR A 112 7.21 -3.25 -21.11
C THR A 112 7.79 -3.81 -19.82
N VAL A 113 6.97 -3.88 -18.78
CA VAL A 113 7.35 -4.39 -17.45
C VAL A 113 6.59 -5.67 -17.18
N THR A 114 7.29 -6.74 -16.76
CA THR A 114 6.66 -7.98 -16.29
C THR A 114 6.79 -8.02 -14.78
N LEU A 115 5.67 -7.83 -14.10
CA LEU A 115 5.57 -7.83 -12.63
C LEU A 115 5.38 -9.27 -12.12
N PRO A 116 5.77 -9.53 -10.87
CA PRO A 116 5.44 -10.79 -10.19
C PRO A 116 3.93 -11.02 -10.15
N LYS A 117 3.54 -12.28 -9.98
CA LYS A 117 2.13 -12.66 -9.82
C LYS A 117 1.51 -11.97 -8.60
N VAL A 118 0.28 -11.48 -8.77
CA VAL A 118 -0.51 -10.94 -7.67
C VAL A 118 -0.87 -12.05 -6.69
N LYS A 119 -0.70 -11.78 -5.39
CA LYS A 119 -0.99 -12.72 -4.31
C LYS A 119 -1.58 -12.00 -3.10
N ILE A 120 -2.10 -12.79 -2.15
CA ILE A 120 -2.39 -12.26 -0.81
C ILE A 120 -1.07 -12.02 -0.09
N LEU A 121 -0.84 -10.79 0.33
CA LEU A 121 0.34 -10.37 1.07
C LEU A 121 0.14 -10.51 2.58
N SER A 122 -1.09 -10.25 3.04
CA SER A 122 -1.43 -10.34 4.46
C SER A 122 -2.87 -10.80 4.64
N CYS A 123 -3.08 -11.68 5.62
CA CYS A 123 -4.40 -12.04 6.15
C CYS A 123 -4.34 -11.87 7.66
N ARG A 124 -5.18 -11.00 8.22
CA ARG A 124 -5.22 -10.74 9.66
C ARG A 124 -6.62 -10.89 10.19
N MET A 125 -6.78 -11.65 11.27
CA MET A 125 -8.02 -11.74 12.05
C MET A 125 -7.74 -11.23 13.46
N PRO A 126 -8.01 -9.94 13.77
CA PRO A 126 -7.77 -9.37 15.09
C PRO A 126 -8.61 -10.11 16.16
N PHE A 127 -7.97 -10.56 17.23
CA PHE A 127 -8.64 -11.29 18.30
C PHE A 127 -9.74 -10.45 18.96
N GLU A 128 -9.57 -9.15 19.03
CA GLU A 128 -10.50 -8.19 19.60
C GLU A 128 -11.84 -8.14 18.84
N GLU A 129 -11.81 -8.52 17.56
CA GLU A 129 -13.00 -8.55 16.70
C GLU A 129 -13.64 -9.93 16.59
N ILE A 130 -13.02 -10.95 17.19
CA ILE A 130 -13.59 -12.29 17.24
C ILE A 130 -14.65 -12.35 18.33
N ARG A 131 -15.90 -12.53 17.95
CA ARG A 131 -17.02 -12.64 18.86
C ARG A 131 -17.44 -14.09 18.97
N LEU A 132 -17.36 -14.64 20.19
CA LEU A 132 -17.96 -15.91 20.53
C LEU A 132 -19.47 -15.67 20.67
N VAL A 133 -20.26 -16.23 19.76
CA VAL A 133 -21.71 -16.07 19.74
C VAL A 133 -22.38 -17.20 20.52
N GLU A 134 -21.87 -18.43 20.38
CA GLU A 134 -22.41 -19.62 20.98
C GLU A 134 -21.26 -20.53 21.44
N ASN A 135 -21.35 -21.11 22.64
CA ASN A 135 -20.48 -22.17 23.11
C ASN A 135 -21.25 -23.04 24.07
N GLU A 136 -22.01 -23.96 23.52
CA GLU A 136 -22.94 -24.78 24.26
C GLU A 136 -22.54 -26.23 24.23
N ALA A 137 -22.89 -26.93 25.33
CA ALA A 137 -22.76 -28.38 25.43
C ALA A 137 -23.99 -28.96 26.14
N THR A 138 -24.45 -30.09 25.67
CA THR A 138 -25.59 -30.81 26.21
C THR A 138 -25.20 -32.20 26.67
N GLY A 139 -26.00 -32.81 27.56
CA GLY A 139 -25.75 -34.13 28.12
C GLY A 139 -24.49 -34.14 29.00
N PHE A 140 -23.62 -35.12 28.82
CA PHE A 140 -22.37 -35.29 29.57
C PHE A 140 -21.14 -34.70 28.81
N ARG A 141 -21.37 -33.73 27.94
CA ARG A 141 -20.31 -33.07 27.14
C ARG A 141 -19.82 -31.79 27.81
N HIS A 142 -18.53 -31.53 27.71
CA HIS A 142 -17.94 -30.22 28.05
C HIS A 142 -17.98 -29.31 26.85
N GLN A 143 -18.02 -28.01 27.08
CA GLN A 143 -17.89 -27.00 26.04
C GLN A 143 -16.53 -27.12 25.30
N PHE A 144 -16.41 -26.49 24.14
CA PHE A 144 -15.14 -26.43 23.43
C PHE A 144 -14.05 -25.78 24.29
N SER A 145 -12.91 -26.46 24.43
CA SER A 145 -11.77 -25.92 25.17
C SER A 145 -11.13 -24.72 24.45
N ALA A 146 -10.21 -24.03 25.10
CA ALA A 146 -9.50 -22.91 24.50
C ALA A 146 -8.69 -23.36 23.27
N GLU A 147 -8.03 -24.52 23.39
CA GLU A 147 -7.20 -25.12 22.33
C GLU A 147 -8.06 -25.52 21.12
N GLU A 148 -9.20 -26.19 21.36
CA GLU A 148 -10.14 -26.57 20.31
C GLU A 148 -10.67 -25.34 19.56
N ARG A 149 -10.99 -24.26 20.29
CA ARG A 149 -11.44 -22.99 19.70
C ARG A 149 -10.36 -22.34 18.86
N GLN A 150 -9.10 -22.37 19.32
CA GLN A 150 -7.96 -21.83 18.55
C GLN A 150 -7.75 -22.58 17.24
N LEU A 151 -7.84 -23.91 17.25
CA LEU A 151 -7.79 -24.73 16.03
C LEU A 151 -8.90 -24.37 15.03
N LEU A 152 -10.11 -24.15 15.53
CA LEU A 152 -11.23 -23.74 14.68
C LEU A 152 -11.02 -22.36 14.05
N LEU A 153 -10.39 -21.42 14.75
CA LEU A 153 -10.05 -20.11 14.23
C LEU A 153 -8.98 -20.23 13.13
N GLN A 154 -7.96 -21.05 13.32
CA GLN A 154 -6.95 -21.33 12.29
C GLN A 154 -7.56 -21.98 11.04
N GLN A 155 -8.48 -22.94 11.23
CA GLN A 155 -9.21 -23.53 10.10
C GLN A 155 -10.09 -22.49 9.39
N GLY A 156 -10.65 -21.54 10.13
CA GLY A 156 -11.41 -20.42 9.60
C GLY A 156 -10.57 -19.53 8.71
N GLU A 157 -9.35 -19.19 9.12
CA GLU A 157 -8.38 -18.43 8.35
C GLU A 157 -8.00 -19.15 7.05
N GLN A 158 -7.62 -20.43 7.15
CA GLN A 158 -7.32 -21.25 5.98
C GLN A 158 -8.49 -21.33 5.00
N SER A 159 -9.71 -21.44 5.52
CA SER A 159 -10.92 -21.45 4.70
C SER A 159 -11.18 -20.11 4.01
N ILE A 160 -10.79 -18.98 4.59
CA ILE A 160 -10.88 -17.66 3.95
C ILE A 160 -9.87 -17.58 2.79
N LEU A 161 -8.63 -18.03 3.00
CA LEU A 161 -7.61 -18.06 1.94
C LEU A 161 -8.02 -19.00 0.80
N ALA A 162 -8.58 -20.17 1.11
CA ALA A 162 -9.12 -21.08 0.10
C ALA A 162 -10.30 -20.46 -0.68
N ASP A 163 -11.17 -19.69 -0.02
CA ASP A 163 -12.25 -18.94 -0.67
C ASP A 163 -11.69 -17.88 -1.65
N VAL A 164 -10.55 -17.25 -1.33
CA VAL A 164 -9.84 -16.31 -2.23
C VAL A 164 -9.29 -17.06 -3.45
N ASP A 165 -8.57 -18.17 -3.21
CA ASP A 165 -7.93 -18.95 -4.28
C ASP A 165 -8.97 -19.55 -5.24
N SER A 166 -10.15 -19.89 -4.73
CA SER A 166 -11.28 -20.37 -5.56
C SER A 166 -11.96 -19.28 -6.38
N GLY A 167 -11.54 -18.03 -6.23
CA GLY A 167 -12.12 -16.88 -6.94
C GLY A 167 -13.46 -16.39 -6.39
N LYS A 168 -13.84 -16.81 -5.19
CA LYS A 168 -15.08 -16.35 -4.53
C LYS A 168 -15.07 -14.84 -4.26
N TYR A 169 -13.89 -14.25 -4.06
CA TYR A 169 -13.69 -12.82 -3.91
C TYR A 169 -12.88 -12.29 -5.08
N ALA A 170 -13.26 -11.13 -5.60
CA ALA A 170 -12.57 -10.50 -6.73
C ALA A 170 -11.25 -9.82 -6.33
N ILE A 171 -10.76 -10.02 -5.11
CA ILE A 171 -9.63 -9.29 -4.53
C ILE A 171 -8.35 -9.38 -5.37
N LEU A 172 -8.03 -10.56 -5.92
CA LEU A 172 -6.83 -10.75 -6.76
C LEU A 172 -6.98 -10.03 -8.10
N ALA A 173 -8.16 -10.08 -8.72
CA ALA A 173 -8.42 -9.37 -9.97
C ALA A 173 -8.40 -7.84 -9.77
N ASP A 174 -8.94 -7.36 -8.66
CA ASP A 174 -8.91 -5.95 -8.32
C ASP A 174 -7.48 -5.49 -8.00
N ALA A 175 -6.71 -6.30 -7.30
CA ALA A 175 -5.31 -6.01 -7.03
C ALA A 175 -4.48 -5.97 -8.32
N GLU A 176 -4.71 -6.88 -9.27
CA GLU A 176 -4.04 -6.87 -10.58
C GLU A 176 -4.38 -5.59 -11.34
N ARG A 177 -5.66 -5.22 -11.40
CA ARG A 177 -6.12 -4.01 -12.07
C ARG A 177 -5.50 -2.75 -11.45
N ASN A 178 -5.53 -2.64 -10.12
CA ASN A 178 -5.00 -1.48 -9.42
C ASN A 178 -3.48 -1.38 -9.53
N THR A 179 -2.77 -2.50 -9.44
CA THR A 179 -1.32 -2.57 -9.65
C THR A 179 -0.97 -2.10 -11.07
N ARG A 180 -1.69 -2.57 -12.09
CA ARG A 180 -1.51 -2.13 -13.49
C ARG A 180 -1.68 -0.62 -13.62
N ILE A 181 -2.78 -0.08 -13.12
CA ILE A 181 -3.06 1.37 -13.17
C ILE A 181 -1.98 2.17 -12.42
N PHE A 182 -1.52 1.68 -11.27
CA PHE A 182 -0.47 2.32 -10.50
C PHE A 182 0.83 2.44 -11.31
N PHE A 183 1.31 1.33 -11.86
CA PHE A 183 2.55 1.31 -12.64
C PHE A 183 2.44 2.07 -13.96
N GLU A 184 1.31 1.97 -14.67
CA GLU A 184 1.06 2.76 -15.88
C GLU A 184 1.17 4.26 -15.60
N ARG A 185 0.49 4.75 -14.55
CA ARG A 185 0.55 6.16 -14.15
C ARG A 185 1.94 6.59 -13.71
N MET A 186 2.62 5.76 -12.94
CA MET A 186 3.96 6.04 -12.45
C MET A 186 4.95 6.16 -13.63
N LEU A 187 4.97 5.18 -14.53
CA LEU A 187 5.89 5.14 -15.66
C LEU A 187 5.57 6.25 -16.69
N THR A 188 4.29 6.58 -16.89
CA THR A 188 3.90 7.73 -17.72
C THR A 188 4.43 9.05 -17.14
N ARG A 189 4.35 9.24 -15.82
CA ARG A 189 4.93 10.43 -15.15
C ARG A 189 6.46 10.47 -15.25
N LEU A 190 7.11 9.33 -15.38
CA LEU A 190 8.53 9.23 -15.61
C LEU A 190 8.94 9.53 -17.07
N GLY A 191 7.96 9.80 -17.96
CA GLY A 191 8.19 10.25 -19.33
C GLY A 191 8.05 9.18 -20.41
N TYR A 192 7.65 7.95 -20.06
CA TYR A 192 7.35 6.92 -21.05
C TYR A 192 6.02 7.24 -21.75
N LYS A 193 6.02 7.17 -23.10
CA LYS A 193 4.83 7.43 -23.93
C LYS A 193 3.94 6.19 -24.10
N SER A 194 4.57 5.02 -24.11
CA SER A 194 3.88 3.73 -24.22
C SER A 194 4.31 2.82 -23.08
N VAL A 195 3.36 2.40 -22.25
CA VAL A 195 3.60 1.55 -21.10
C VAL A 195 2.78 0.26 -21.25
N THR A 196 3.43 -0.88 -21.12
CA THR A 196 2.78 -2.20 -21.15
C THR A 196 3.13 -2.94 -19.87
N ILE A 197 2.12 -3.29 -19.07
CA ILE A 197 2.29 -4.06 -17.84
C ILE A 197 1.77 -5.50 -18.07
N LYS A 198 2.62 -6.48 -17.76
CA LYS A 198 2.30 -7.90 -17.77
C LYS A 198 2.51 -8.47 -16.38
N PHE A 199 1.84 -9.57 -16.05
CA PHE A 199 2.06 -10.31 -14.81
C PHE A 199 2.56 -11.71 -15.14
N GLU A 200 3.39 -12.26 -14.25
CA GLU A 200 3.79 -13.65 -14.29
C GLU A 200 2.58 -14.58 -14.07
N LYS A 201 2.63 -15.76 -14.63
CA LYS A 201 1.54 -16.77 -14.51
C LYS A 201 1.65 -17.58 -13.22
#